data_fe4374cc21dee3fe5a5e3506cd5df24a
#
_entry.id   fe4374cc21dee3fe5a5e3506cd5df24a
#
_cell.length_a   1.000
_cell.length_b   1.000
_cell.length_c   1.000
_cell.angle_alpha   90.00
_cell.angle_beta   90.00
_cell.angle_gamma   90.00
#
_symmetry.space_group_name_H-M   'P 1'
#
loop_
_entity.id
_entity.type
_entity.pdbx_description
1 polymer ?
#
loop_
_entity_poly.entity_id
_entity_poly.type
_entity_poly.pdbx_seq_one_letter_code
_entity_poly.pdbx_strand_id
1 'polypeptide(L)'
;MKKISQVINEKVDVKLQNLNSELLYLTEGGNQVGSLILIYNENSASIFSVEVLNSHRGKGYGKRLVENAISRCKEKNCNSIELNTEIDNNIANNLYKGLGFELKGLKDGFNNYIKPL
;
A
#
# COMPACT_ATOMS: atom_id res chain seq x y z
N MET A 1 22.81 10.20 11.98
CA MET A 1 21.44 10.34 11.47
C MET A 1 21.13 9.21 10.50
N LYS A 2 20.01 8.55 10.73
CA LYS A 2 19.58 7.47 9.84
C LYS A 2 18.94 8.04 8.59
N LYS A 3 19.25 7.46 7.44
CA LYS A 3 18.62 7.84 6.17
C LYS A 3 17.73 6.72 5.68
N ILE A 4 16.64 7.10 5.02
CA ILE A 4 15.83 6.16 4.27
C ILE A 4 16.64 5.75 3.05
N SER A 5 16.85 4.46 2.88
CA SER A 5 17.58 3.96 1.72
C SER A 5 16.71 4.00 0.48
N GLN A 6 15.64 3.24 0.48
CA GLN A 6 14.74 3.13 -0.66
C GLN A 6 13.58 2.21 -0.32
N VAL A 7 12.55 2.23 -1.17
CA VAL A 7 11.51 1.21 -1.13
C VAL A 7 11.99 0.04 -1.99
N ILE A 8 11.98 -1.15 -1.42
CA ILE A 8 12.43 -2.36 -2.09
C ILE A 8 11.22 -3.23 -2.42
N ASN A 9 11.18 -3.71 -3.65
CA ASN A 9 10.12 -4.61 -4.11
C ASN A 9 10.64 -6.03 -4.14
N GLU A 10 9.89 -6.94 -3.54
CA GLU A 10 10.20 -8.36 -3.54
C GLU A 10 9.00 -9.14 -4.04
N LYS A 11 9.20 -9.97 -5.05
CA LYS A 11 8.12 -10.79 -5.60
C LYS A 11 7.83 -11.98 -4.70
N VAL A 12 6.55 -12.21 -4.45
CA VAL A 12 6.06 -13.36 -3.71
C VAL A 12 4.97 -14.02 -4.53
N ASP A 13 5.14 -15.30 -4.83
CA ASP A 13 4.15 -16.05 -5.59
C ASP A 13 3.06 -16.59 -4.67
N VAL A 14 1.81 -16.26 -4.97
CA VAL A 14 0.64 -16.80 -4.29
C VAL A 14 0.07 -17.91 -5.16
N LYS A 15 0.40 -19.16 -4.86
CA LYS A 15 0.07 -20.30 -5.71
C LYS A 15 -1.40 -20.70 -5.72
N LEU A 16 -2.14 -20.43 -4.64
CA LEU A 16 -3.49 -20.93 -4.46
C LEU A 16 -4.52 -20.32 -5.41
N GLN A 17 -4.28 -19.13 -5.95
CA GLN A 17 -5.25 -18.42 -6.79
C GLN A 17 -4.62 -17.83 -8.04
N ASN A 18 -3.44 -18.26 -8.40
CA ASN A 18 -2.68 -17.72 -9.53
C ASN A 18 -2.53 -16.20 -9.50
N LEU A 19 -2.46 -15.63 -8.30
CA LEU A 19 -2.28 -14.18 -8.11
C LEU A 19 -0.80 -13.86 -8.01
N ASN A 20 -0.39 -12.81 -8.71
CA ASN A 20 0.94 -12.25 -8.56
C ASN A 20 0.95 -11.25 -7.42
N SER A 21 1.92 -11.35 -6.55
CA SER A 21 2.06 -10.41 -5.45
C SER A 21 3.48 -9.91 -5.31
N GLU A 22 3.61 -8.73 -4.72
CA GLU A 22 4.89 -8.13 -4.39
C GLU A 22 4.84 -7.64 -2.95
N LEU A 23 5.94 -7.85 -2.23
CA LEU A 23 6.16 -7.20 -0.95
C LEU A 23 6.98 -5.94 -1.21
N LEU A 24 6.43 -4.79 -0.85
CA LEU A 24 7.15 -3.52 -0.88
C LEU A 24 7.53 -3.19 0.56
N TYR A 25 8.81 -2.89 0.80
CA TYR A 25 9.23 -2.51 2.13
C TYR A 25 10.22 -1.36 2.10
N LEU A 26 10.21 -0.60 3.19
CA LEU A 26 11.02 0.57 3.37
C LEU A 26 12.08 0.29 4.42
N THR A 27 13.33 0.63 4.13
CA THR A 27 14.42 0.47 5.09
C THR A 27 14.94 1.82 5.56
N GLU A 28 15.38 1.85 6.80
CA GLU A 28 16.07 2.99 7.38
C GLU A 28 17.27 2.47 8.17
N GLY A 29 18.46 2.90 7.79
CA GLY A 29 19.68 2.42 8.43
C GLY A 29 19.86 0.90 8.34
N GLY A 30 19.39 0.27 7.26
CA GLY A 30 19.50 -1.17 7.04
C GLY A 30 18.38 -1.99 7.71
N ASN A 31 17.47 -1.37 8.44
CA ASN A 31 16.38 -2.06 9.11
C ASN A 31 15.05 -1.80 8.40
N GLN A 32 14.23 -2.84 8.28
CA GLN A 32 12.90 -2.68 7.73
C GLN A 32 12.01 -1.92 8.72
N VAL A 33 11.43 -0.81 8.29
CA VAL A 33 10.61 0.07 9.14
C VAL A 33 9.16 0.16 8.68
N GLY A 34 8.86 -0.31 7.49
CA GLY A 34 7.50 -0.36 6.99
C GLY A 34 7.37 -1.30 5.81
N SER A 35 6.15 -1.73 5.53
CA SER A 35 5.87 -2.64 4.42
C SER A 35 4.42 -2.60 3.99
N LEU A 36 4.15 -3.09 2.80
CA LEU A 36 2.81 -3.42 2.32
C LEU A 36 2.90 -4.59 1.35
N ILE A 37 1.78 -5.24 1.13
CA ILE A 37 1.64 -6.30 0.14
C ILE A 37 0.77 -5.77 -0.99
N LEU A 38 1.24 -5.93 -2.22
CA LEU A 38 0.53 -5.54 -3.42
C LEU A 38 0.16 -6.80 -4.17
N ILE A 39 -1.14 -7.03 -4.36
CA ILE A 39 -1.64 -8.19 -5.09
C ILE A 39 -2.22 -7.72 -6.41
N TYR A 40 -1.71 -8.31 -7.50
CA TYR A 40 -2.18 -7.98 -8.85
C TYR A 40 -3.28 -8.94 -9.29
N ASN A 41 -4.34 -8.37 -9.82
CA ASN A 41 -5.35 -9.06 -10.58
C ASN A 41 -5.13 -8.70 -12.06
N GLU A 42 -5.98 -9.16 -12.97
CA GLU A 42 -5.76 -8.94 -14.40
C GLU A 42 -5.40 -7.50 -14.76
N ASN A 43 -6.27 -6.55 -14.41
CA ASN A 43 -6.10 -5.15 -14.78
C ASN A 43 -6.13 -4.22 -13.57
N SER A 44 -6.05 -4.76 -12.37
CA SER A 44 -6.13 -3.99 -11.14
C SER A 44 -5.18 -4.55 -10.09
N ALA A 45 -5.05 -3.84 -8.99
CA ALA A 45 -4.27 -4.31 -7.86
C ALA A 45 -4.95 -3.93 -6.55
N SER A 46 -4.60 -4.65 -5.51
CA SER A 46 -5.08 -4.39 -4.15
C SER A 46 -3.90 -4.30 -3.19
N ILE A 47 -3.96 -3.33 -2.31
CA ILE A 47 -2.97 -3.15 -1.25
C ILE A 47 -3.48 -3.82 0.02
N PHE A 48 -2.62 -4.60 0.64
CA PHE A 48 -2.89 -5.26 1.92
C PHE A 48 -1.78 -4.95 2.92
N SER A 49 -2.15 -4.97 4.19
CA SER A 49 -1.20 -4.95 5.31
C SER A 49 -0.19 -3.80 5.25
N VAL A 50 -0.69 -2.57 5.10
CA VAL A 50 0.18 -1.39 5.21
C VAL A 50 0.59 -1.24 6.66
N GLU A 51 1.87 -1.38 6.94
CA GLU A 51 2.41 -1.33 8.29
C GLU A 51 3.64 -0.42 8.36
N VAL A 52 3.71 0.36 9.42
CA VAL A 52 4.90 1.15 9.76
C VAL A 52 5.15 0.94 11.25
N LEU A 53 6.40 0.69 11.62
CA LEU A 53 6.75 0.53 13.04
C LEU A 53 6.30 1.74 13.85
N ASN A 54 5.79 1.50 15.07
CA ASN A 54 5.30 2.58 15.94
C ASN A 54 6.31 3.70 16.12
N SER A 55 7.58 3.35 16.31
CA SER A 55 8.67 4.31 16.50
C SER A 55 8.96 5.15 15.25
N HIS A 56 8.42 4.79 14.10
CA HIS A 56 8.67 5.44 12.81
C HIS A 56 7.42 6.04 12.19
N ARG A 57 6.31 6.07 12.92
CA ARG A 57 5.07 6.71 12.47
C ARG A 57 5.18 8.23 12.50
N GLY A 58 4.36 8.90 11.68
CA GLY A 58 4.37 10.35 11.60
C GLY A 58 5.50 10.93 10.77
N LYS A 59 6.25 10.10 10.05
CA LYS A 59 7.38 10.52 9.21
C LYS A 59 7.07 10.47 7.70
N GLY A 60 5.84 10.14 7.33
CA GLY A 60 5.45 10.02 5.92
C GLY A 60 5.83 8.70 5.27
N TYR A 61 6.20 7.68 6.03
CA TYR A 61 6.62 6.39 5.48
C TYR A 61 5.48 5.60 4.86
N GLY A 62 4.30 5.62 5.49
CA GLY A 62 3.10 5.00 4.91
C GLY A 62 2.73 5.62 3.58
N LYS A 63 2.77 6.94 3.50
CA LYS A 63 2.52 7.67 2.26
C LYS A 63 3.51 7.25 1.18
N ARG A 64 4.79 7.17 1.52
CA ARG A 64 5.84 6.79 0.57
C ARG A 64 5.65 5.38 0.04
N LEU A 65 5.29 4.44 0.91
CA LEU A 65 4.99 3.06 0.50
C LEU A 65 3.81 3.00 -0.47
N VAL A 66 2.72 3.68 -0.16
CA VAL A 66 1.52 3.69 -1.02
C VAL A 66 1.80 4.39 -2.34
N GLU A 67 2.55 5.49 -2.35
CA GLU A 67 2.96 6.16 -3.58
C GLU A 67 3.79 5.22 -4.48
N ASN A 68 4.67 4.43 -3.89
CA ASN A 68 5.42 3.43 -4.64
C ASN A 68 4.52 2.32 -5.19
N ALA A 69 3.54 1.87 -4.44
CA ALA A 69 2.56 0.90 -4.92
C ALA A 69 1.79 1.45 -6.13
N ILE A 70 1.38 2.71 -6.08
CA ILE A 70 0.70 3.37 -7.20
C ILE A 70 1.61 3.38 -8.43
N SER A 71 2.88 3.75 -8.27
CA SER A 71 3.84 3.76 -9.37
C SER A 71 4.04 2.37 -9.98
N ARG A 72 4.14 1.34 -9.13
CA ARG A 72 4.26 -0.05 -9.60
C ARG A 72 3.05 -0.49 -10.42
N CYS A 73 1.85 -0.12 -9.96
CA CYS A 73 0.62 -0.45 -10.68
C CYS A 73 0.57 0.23 -12.05
N LYS A 74 1.01 1.47 -12.12
CA LYS A 74 1.09 2.19 -13.42
C LYS A 74 2.07 1.52 -14.36
N GLU A 75 3.22 1.11 -13.88
CA GLU A 75 4.22 0.38 -14.67
C GLU A 75 3.65 -0.92 -15.25
N LYS A 76 2.76 -1.56 -14.50
CA LYS A 76 2.13 -2.81 -14.91
C LYS A 76 0.81 -2.62 -15.66
N ASN A 77 0.49 -1.39 -16.01
CA ASN A 77 -0.71 -1.04 -16.76
C ASN A 77 -2.02 -1.41 -16.05
N CYS A 78 -2.04 -1.35 -14.73
CA CYS A 78 -3.27 -1.51 -13.98
C CYS A 78 -4.20 -0.32 -14.21
N ASN A 79 -5.51 -0.58 -14.26
CA ASN A 79 -6.53 0.44 -14.43
C ASN A 79 -6.90 1.10 -13.10
N SER A 80 -6.71 0.40 -12.01
CA SER A 80 -7.08 0.88 -10.69
C SER A 80 -6.31 0.15 -9.60
N ILE A 81 -6.33 0.76 -8.42
CA ILE A 81 -5.76 0.18 -7.21
C ILE A 81 -6.78 0.36 -6.07
N GLU A 82 -6.97 -0.66 -5.26
CA GLU A 82 -7.93 -0.68 -4.17
C GLU A 82 -7.26 -1.00 -2.84
N LEU A 83 -7.87 -0.53 -1.77
CA LEU A 83 -7.50 -0.89 -0.41
C LEU A 83 -8.68 -0.71 0.54
N ASN A 84 -8.57 -1.37 1.69
CA ASN A 84 -9.55 -1.21 2.78
C ASN A 84 -8.84 -0.65 4.01
N THR A 85 -9.56 0.16 4.77
CA THR A 85 -9.08 0.62 6.07
C THR A 85 -10.24 0.69 7.07
N GLU A 86 -9.94 0.51 8.34
CA GLU A 86 -10.95 0.59 9.38
C GLU A 86 -11.59 1.98 9.40
N ILE A 87 -12.91 2.03 9.63
CA ILE A 87 -13.67 3.27 9.59
C ILE A 87 -13.11 4.32 10.56
N ASP A 88 -12.70 3.89 11.73
CA ASP A 88 -12.24 4.76 12.81
C ASP A 88 -10.74 5.09 12.74
N ASN A 89 -10.02 4.55 11.77
CA ASN A 89 -8.62 4.89 11.57
C ASN A 89 -8.50 6.20 10.80
N ASN A 90 -8.65 7.32 11.51
CA ASN A 90 -8.67 8.65 10.90
C ASN A 90 -7.38 8.99 10.15
N ILE A 91 -6.24 8.57 10.68
CA ILE A 91 -4.93 8.83 10.07
C ILE A 91 -4.85 8.16 8.69
N ALA A 92 -5.19 6.87 8.62
CA ALA A 92 -5.17 6.13 7.37
C ALA A 92 -6.21 6.66 6.37
N ASN A 93 -7.45 6.92 6.83
CA ASN A 93 -8.49 7.45 5.96
C ASN A 93 -8.08 8.78 5.33
N ASN A 94 -7.49 9.68 6.11
CA ASN A 94 -7.02 10.96 5.60
C ASN A 94 -5.85 10.80 4.63
N LEU A 95 -4.94 9.87 4.91
CA LEU A 95 -3.83 9.57 4.02
C LEU A 95 -4.31 9.14 2.64
N TYR A 96 -5.22 8.18 2.59
CA TYR A 96 -5.70 7.64 1.31
C TYR A 96 -6.50 8.66 0.52
N LYS A 97 -7.36 9.42 1.18
CA LYS A 97 -8.08 10.53 0.54
C LYS A 97 -7.10 11.55 -0.04
N GLY A 98 -6.06 11.90 0.73
CA GLY A 98 -5.02 12.84 0.28
C GLY A 98 -4.22 12.34 -0.92
N LEU A 99 -4.10 11.02 -1.09
CA LEU A 99 -3.44 10.41 -2.24
C LEU A 99 -4.37 10.22 -3.45
N GLY A 100 -5.60 10.67 -3.35
CA GLY A 100 -6.54 10.61 -4.46
C GLY A 100 -7.40 9.36 -4.51
N PHE A 101 -7.40 8.55 -3.44
CA PHE A 101 -8.32 7.43 -3.35
C PHE A 101 -9.73 7.95 -3.05
N GLU A 102 -10.70 7.34 -3.70
CA GLU A 102 -12.11 7.66 -3.54
C GLU A 102 -12.83 6.56 -2.76
N LEU A 103 -13.72 6.96 -1.87
CA LEU A 103 -14.52 6.02 -1.10
C LEU A 103 -15.49 5.31 -2.04
N LYS A 104 -15.35 4.00 -2.17
CA LYS A 104 -16.22 3.16 -3.01
C LYS A 104 -17.37 2.58 -2.23
N GLY A 105 -17.14 2.26 -0.96
CA GLY A 105 -18.17 1.64 -0.13
C GLY A 105 -17.73 1.42 1.29
N LEU A 106 -18.68 0.90 2.07
CA LEU A 106 -18.51 0.59 3.47
C LEU A 106 -18.99 -0.84 3.69
N LYS A 107 -18.17 -1.70 4.28
CA LYS A 107 -18.54 -3.08 4.53
C LYS A 107 -17.79 -3.63 5.74
N ASP A 108 -18.55 -4.25 6.66
CA ASP A 108 -17.98 -4.97 7.82
C ASP A 108 -17.02 -4.13 8.66
N GLY A 109 -17.32 -2.84 8.84
CA GLY A 109 -16.48 -1.93 9.64
C GLY A 109 -15.30 -1.35 8.90
N PHE A 110 -15.20 -1.57 7.58
CA PHE A 110 -14.12 -1.05 6.75
C PHE A 110 -14.63 -0.10 5.67
N ASN A 111 -13.85 0.94 5.42
CA ASN A 111 -14.00 1.77 4.24
C ASN A 111 -13.21 1.13 3.10
N ASN A 112 -13.84 0.98 1.96
CA ASN A 112 -13.19 0.50 0.75
C ASN A 112 -12.89 1.68 -0.18
N TYR A 113 -11.64 1.84 -0.51
CA TYR A 113 -11.14 2.92 -1.39
C TYR A 113 -10.67 2.37 -2.71
N ILE A 114 -10.87 3.16 -3.76
CA ILE A 114 -10.37 2.88 -5.10
C ILE A 114 -9.72 4.13 -5.68
N LYS A 115 -8.63 3.94 -6.40
CA LYS A 115 -8.00 5.00 -7.17
C LYS A 115 -7.88 4.56 -8.62
N PRO A 116 -8.57 5.23 -9.55
CA PRO A 116 -8.36 5.02 -10.98
C PRO A 116 -6.94 5.45 -11.36
N LEU A 117 -6.35 4.73 -12.27
CA LEU A 117 -4.97 4.99 -12.69
C LEU A 117 -4.88 5.37 -14.16
#